data_884923acc309712e6f6a6e34945f9b0e
#
_entry.id   884923acc309712e6f6a6e34945f9b0e
#
_cell.length_a   1.000
_cell.length_b   1.000
_cell.length_c   1.000
_cell.angle_alpha   90.00
_cell.angle_beta   90.00
_cell.angle_gamma   90.00
#
_symmetry.space_group_name_H-M   'P 1'
#
loop_
_entity.id
_entity.type
_entity.pdbx_description
1 polymer ?
#
loop_
_entity_poly.entity_id
_entity_poly.type
_entity_poly.pdbx_seq_one_letter_code
_entity_poly.pdbx_strand_id
1 'polypeptide(L)'
;MRIRVYQINPEKDIKNVKFRGFEETARKGGVDFSTYKKTFDGYVEAKMLDEVYNAFNGHSRVPTHQGHSLSVSDIVEVLEDIPEIYGKIDFLYANEKDHVGKIGETLYYTDKESFEAEIKASNDCGRPINATVLENEHFKLTEEGVYFCDDIGWEKINVDTGESEDMEGVRVLMINPGKPPVETRVIDELEHWQNAVSDHGEEAYMEVTYPFEDSAVIVGNDEAKLIGMKGNRHVLGSIYAGPIYIVNDDGQGGFCDLTDEQIEKYSKMFETPEDIGDDETQSDCGFIITGW
;
A
#
# COMPACT_ATOMS: atom_id res chain seq x y z
N MET A 1 -6.48 0.33 1.99
CA MET A 1 -6.87 1.75 1.94
C MET A 1 -6.07 2.45 0.86
N ARG A 2 -6.70 3.22 0.00
CA ARG A 2 -6.06 4.09 -1.01
C ARG A 2 -5.76 5.44 -0.38
N ILE A 3 -4.49 5.82 -0.29
CA ILE A 3 -4.07 7.05 0.39
C ILE A 3 -2.97 7.80 -0.37
N ARG A 4 -2.81 9.08 0.01
CA ARG A 4 -1.62 9.88 -0.21
C ARG A 4 -1.07 10.37 1.12
N VAL A 5 0.25 10.47 1.21
CA VAL A 5 0.94 11.07 2.37
C VAL A 5 1.66 12.32 1.93
N TYR A 6 1.51 13.37 2.73
CA TYR A 6 2.17 14.65 2.52
C TYR A 6 2.97 15.02 3.76
N GLN A 7 4.20 15.45 3.54
CA GLN A 7 5.11 15.85 4.60
C GLN A 7 5.67 17.26 4.32
N ILE A 8 5.89 18.02 5.39
CA ILE A 8 6.42 19.39 5.25
C ILE A 8 7.84 19.35 4.66
N ASN A 9 8.05 20.07 3.58
CA ASN A 9 9.38 20.36 3.05
C ASN A 9 10.10 21.34 4.00
N PRO A 10 11.19 20.91 4.68
CA PRO A 10 11.87 21.75 5.68
C PRO A 10 12.38 23.10 5.12
N GLU A 11 12.70 23.14 3.83
CA GLU A 11 13.20 24.38 3.18
C GLU A 11 12.11 25.44 3.01
N LYS A 12 10.84 25.00 2.99
CA LYS A 12 9.66 25.86 2.86
C LYS A 12 8.97 26.17 4.17
N ASP A 13 9.34 25.52 5.27
CA ASP A 13 8.72 25.69 6.60
C ASP A 13 9.17 26.97 7.32
N ILE A 14 8.86 28.12 6.73
CA ILE A 14 9.20 29.43 7.30
C ILE A 14 8.52 29.64 8.67
N LYS A 15 7.34 29.04 8.86
CA LYS A 15 6.53 29.18 10.09
C LYS A 15 6.98 28.23 11.22
N ASN A 16 7.90 27.30 10.93
CA ASN A 16 8.37 26.26 11.85
C ASN A 16 7.20 25.47 12.45
N VAL A 17 6.35 24.91 11.61
CA VAL A 17 5.20 24.09 11.98
C VAL A 17 5.46 22.57 11.85
N LYS A 18 6.56 22.17 11.24
CA LYS A 18 6.97 20.76 11.20
C LYS A 18 7.12 20.20 12.62
N PHE A 19 6.52 19.04 12.85
CA PHE A 19 6.43 18.37 14.15
C PHE A 19 5.66 19.16 15.22
N ARG A 20 4.70 20.01 14.81
CA ARG A 20 3.82 20.74 15.72
C ARG A 20 2.39 20.23 15.58
N GLY A 21 1.70 20.15 16.71
CA GLY A 21 0.30 19.77 16.74
C GLY A 21 -0.62 20.78 16.06
N PHE A 22 -1.86 20.38 15.83
CA PHE A 22 -2.82 21.14 15.06
C PHE A 22 -3.11 22.52 15.66
N GLU A 23 -3.28 22.62 16.98
CA GLU A 23 -3.51 23.91 17.64
C GLU A 23 -2.33 24.90 17.47
N GLU A 24 -1.09 24.43 17.58
CA GLU A 24 0.08 25.30 17.38
C GLU A 24 0.20 25.74 15.93
N THR A 25 -0.03 24.82 14.98
CA THR A 25 -0.08 25.10 13.55
C THR A 25 -1.16 26.13 13.23
N ALA A 26 -2.35 26.02 13.81
CA ALA A 26 -3.44 26.96 13.63
C ALA A 26 -3.08 28.38 14.15
N ARG A 27 -2.41 28.47 15.31
CA ARG A 27 -1.92 29.75 15.86
C ARG A 27 -0.89 30.44 14.96
N LYS A 28 -0.16 29.66 14.15
CA LYS A 28 0.85 30.15 13.20
C LYS A 28 0.28 30.44 11.79
N GLY A 29 -1.04 30.41 11.65
CA GLY A 29 -1.74 30.74 10.41
C GLY A 29 -2.27 29.54 9.63
N GLY A 30 -2.37 28.38 10.28
CA GLY A 30 -2.97 27.17 9.71
C GLY A 30 -2.05 26.37 8.79
N VAL A 31 -2.60 25.29 8.27
CA VAL A 31 -1.95 24.41 7.29
C VAL A 31 -1.81 25.14 5.96
N ASP A 32 -0.60 25.17 5.43
CA ASP A 32 -0.24 25.80 4.16
C ASP A 32 0.32 24.72 3.22
N PHE A 33 -0.53 24.19 2.35
CA PHE A 33 -0.20 23.04 1.50
C PHE A 33 0.94 23.31 0.52
N SER A 34 1.22 24.58 0.17
CA SER A 34 2.39 24.94 -0.67
C SER A 34 3.73 24.59 -0.02
N THR A 35 3.74 24.36 1.31
CA THR A 35 4.92 23.92 2.06
C THR A 35 5.05 22.40 2.15
N TYR A 36 4.07 21.65 1.67
CA TYR A 36 4.08 20.18 1.72
C TYR A 36 4.58 19.58 0.42
N LYS A 37 5.18 18.40 0.54
CA LYS A 37 5.54 17.51 -0.56
C LYS A 37 4.78 16.21 -0.41
N LYS A 38 4.19 15.71 -1.50
CA LYS A 38 3.63 14.38 -1.55
C LYS A 38 4.79 13.37 -1.48
N THR A 39 4.74 12.44 -0.53
CA THR A 39 5.80 11.46 -0.28
C THR A 39 5.35 10.03 -0.53
N PHE A 40 4.04 9.82 -0.68
CA PHE A 40 3.46 8.53 -1.01
C PHE A 40 2.15 8.72 -1.77
N ASP A 41 1.89 7.85 -2.75
CA ASP A 41 0.63 7.76 -3.48
C ASP A 41 0.41 6.28 -3.83
N GLY A 42 -0.50 5.60 -3.11
CA GLY A 42 -0.64 4.15 -3.27
C GLY A 42 -1.68 3.51 -2.36
N TYR A 43 -1.63 2.19 -2.30
CA TYR A 43 -2.41 1.38 -1.38
C TYR A 43 -1.57 0.96 -0.18
N VAL A 44 -2.18 0.96 1.00
CA VAL A 44 -1.66 0.35 2.22
C VAL A 44 -2.66 -0.66 2.77
N GLU A 45 -2.17 -1.70 3.39
CA GLU A 45 -3.00 -2.68 4.10
C GLU A 45 -3.41 -2.12 5.47
N ALA A 46 -4.32 -1.17 5.45
CA ALA A 46 -4.86 -0.51 6.62
C ALA A 46 -6.34 -0.18 6.40
N LYS A 47 -7.12 -0.15 7.47
CA LYS A 47 -8.53 0.22 7.49
C LYS A 47 -8.81 1.44 8.37
N MET A 48 -7.86 1.78 9.23
CA MET A 48 -7.91 2.94 10.12
C MET A 48 -6.61 3.75 10.03
N LEU A 49 -6.68 5.04 10.35
CA LEU A 49 -5.51 5.92 10.32
C LEU A 49 -4.40 5.49 11.30
N ASP A 50 -4.75 4.90 12.43
CA ASP A 50 -3.76 4.37 13.37
C ASP A 50 -3.00 3.18 12.80
N GLU A 51 -3.63 2.37 11.94
CA GLU A 51 -2.95 1.30 11.20
C GLU A 51 -2.05 1.87 10.11
N VAL A 52 -2.48 2.94 9.42
CA VAL A 52 -1.61 3.70 8.50
C VAL A 52 -0.40 4.23 9.25
N TYR A 53 -0.60 4.87 10.41
CA TYR A 53 0.50 5.35 11.25
C TYR A 53 1.48 4.23 11.60
N ASN A 54 0.98 3.08 12.03
CA ASN A 54 1.79 1.91 12.38
C ASN A 54 2.56 1.36 11.17
N ALA A 55 1.95 1.30 9.98
CA ALA A 55 2.60 0.85 8.76
C ALA A 55 3.81 1.73 8.40
N PHE A 56 3.66 3.06 8.46
CA PHE A 56 4.74 4.00 8.14
C PHE A 56 5.78 4.18 9.25
N ASN A 57 5.51 3.68 10.47
CA ASN A 57 6.42 3.72 11.62
C ASN A 57 6.91 2.33 12.05
N GLY A 58 6.55 1.28 11.31
CA GLY A 58 6.97 -0.10 11.53
C GLY A 58 8.43 -0.35 11.16
N HIS A 59 8.86 -1.61 11.32
CA HIS A 59 10.22 -2.03 10.96
C HIS A 59 10.41 -2.19 9.45
N SER A 60 9.33 -2.49 8.72
CA SER A 60 9.35 -2.65 7.27
C SER A 60 9.03 -1.31 6.60
N ARG A 61 9.79 -0.96 5.58
CA ARG A 61 9.55 0.26 4.81
C ARG A 61 8.32 0.06 3.92
N VAL A 62 7.41 1.05 3.90
CA VAL A 62 6.32 1.07 2.92
C VAL A 62 6.92 1.27 1.53
N PRO A 63 6.66 0.35 0.57
CA PRO A 63 7.17 0.47 -0.79
C PRO A 63 6.81 1.83 -1.43
N THR A 64 7.70 2.38 -2.24
CA THR A 64 7.57 3.68 -2.92
C THR A 64 7.49 4.92 -2.01
N HIS A 65 7.44 4.78 -0.69
CA HIS A 65 7.45 5.93 0.22
C HIS A 65 8.80 6.68 0.17
N GLN A 66 8.74 7.97 -0.12
CA GLN A 66 9.91 8.85 -0.32
C GLN A 66 10.20 9.77 0.87
N GLY A 67 9.49 9.58 1.98
CA GLY A 67 9.57 10.46 3.14
C GLY A 67 10.19 9.81 4.38
N HIS A 68 10.06 10.50 5.50
CA HIS A 68 10.34 9.97 6.84
C HIS A 68 9.10 9.25 7.40
N SER A 69 9.27 8.50 8.49
CA SER A 69 8.15 7.91 9.26
C SER A 69 7.07 8.95 9.52
N LEU A 70 5.81 8.54 9.54
CA LEU A 70 4.70 9.44 9.85
C LEU A 70 4.89 10.09 11.23
N SER A 71 4.71 11.39 11.28
CA SER A 71 4.96 12.22 12.45
C SER A 71 3.88 13.30 12.58
N VAL A 72 3.84 13.94 13.74
CA VAL A 72 3.01 15.12 13.97
C VAL A 72 3.25 16.16 12.90
N SER A 73 2.22 16.79 12.39
CA SER A 73 2.13 17.70 11.25
C SER A 73 2.10 17.05 9.87
N ASP A 74 2.34 15.75 9.75
CA ASP A 74 2.17 15.07 8.47
C ASP A 74 0.68 14.93 8.14
N ILE A 75 0.36 14.78 6.86
CA ILE A 75 -1.02 14.72 6.40
C ILE A 75 -1.24 13.43 5.60
N VAL A 76 -2.35 12.76 5.89
CA VAL A 76 -2.85 11.61 5.14
C VAL A 76 -4.15 12.00 4.45
N GLU A 77 -4.17 11.91 3.13
CA GLU A 77 -5.39 12.02 2.33
C GLU A 77 -5.92 10.62 2.04
N VAL A 78 -7.13 10.33 2.50
CA VAL A 78 -7.85 9.09 2.23
C VAL A 78 -8.73 9.30 1.01
N LEU A 79 -8.55 8.46 0.00
CA LEU A 79 -9.16 8.63 -1.33
C LEU A 79 -10.33 7.69 -1.58
N GLU A 80 -10.67 6.85 -0.63
CA GLU A 80 -11.80 5.93 -0.72
C GLU A 80 -12.40 5.70 0.67
N ASP A 81 -13.72 5.67 0.76
CA ASP A 81 -14.41 5.27 1.99
C ASP A 81 -14.09 3.81 2.31
N ILE A 82 -13.75 3.55 3.56
CA ILE A 82 -13.60 2.19 4.04
C ILE A 82 -14.99 1.67 4.44
N PRO A 83 -15.42 0.49 3.95
CA PRO A 83 -16.69 -0.09 4.34
C PRO A 83 -16.83 -0.20 5.86
N GLU A 84 -18.04 -0.01 6.37
CA GLU A 84 -18.33 -0.17 7.79
C GLU A 84 -17.88 -1.55 8.28
N ILE A 85 -17.10 -1.56 9.37
CA ILE A 85 -16.57 -2.80 9.93
C ILE A 85 -17.51 -3.27 11.04
N TYR A 86 -18.09 -4.47 10.88
CA TYR A 86 -18.91 -5.10 11.90
C TYR A 86 -18.09 -5.64 13.06
N GLY A 87 -16.93 -6.24 12.76
CA GLY A 87 -16.09 -6.83 13.78
C GLY A 87 -14.69 -7.18 13.28
N LYS A 88 -13.80 -7.52 14.22
CA LYS A 88 -12.47 -8.01 13.91
C LYS A 88 -12.20 -9.33 14.62
N ILE A 89 -11.37 -10.17 14.00
CA ILE A 89 -10.85 -11.40 14.60
C ILE A 89 -9.34 -11.32 14.62
N ASP A 90 -8.77 -11.32 15.82
CA ASP A 90 -7.32 -11.43 16.01
C ASP A 90 -6.99 -12.93 16.10
N PHE A 91 -6.25 -13.47 15.14
CA PHE A 91 -5.73 -14.82 15.17
C PHE A 91 -4.49 -14.88 16.04
N LEU A 92 -4.45 -15.80 16.97
CA LEU A 92 -3.34 -15.93 17.90
C LEU A 92 -2.39 -17.03 17.44
N TYR A 93 -1.10 -16.85 17.70
CA TYR A 93 -0.12 -17.92 17.47
C TYR A 93 -0.43 -19.14 18.34
N ALA A 94 -0.54 -20.29 17.70
CA ALA A 94 -0.75 -21.56 18.38
C ALA A 94 0.60 -22.15 18.81
N ASN A 95 0.76 -22.40 20.13
CA ASN A 95 1.75 -23.32 20.71
C ASN A 95 3.25 -23.03 20.51
N GLU A 96 3.70 -21.89 20.10
CA GLU A 96 5.10 -21.50 20.27
C GLU A 96 5.28 -20.87 21.65
N LYS A 97 6.20 -21.41 22.45
CA LYS A 97 6.41 -20.96 23.84
C LYS A 97 6.63 -19.45 23.98
N ASP A 98 7.18 -18.82 22.95
CA ASP A 98 7.49 -17.38 22.93
C ASP A 98 6.35 -16.52 22.35
N HIS A 99 5.30 -17.14 21.77
CA HIS A 99 4.22 -16.44 21.06
C HIS A 99 2.82 -16.72 21.65
N VAL A 100 2.71 -17.45 22.75
CA VAL A 100 1.42 -17.74 23.37
C VAL A 100 0.66 -16.46 23.72
N GLY A 101 -0.52 -16.30 23.16
CA GLY A 101 -1.38 -15.12 23.34
C GLY A 101 -0.98 -13.88 22.55
N LYS A 102 0.05 -13.93 21.71
CA LYS A 102 0.36 -12.85 20.77
C LYS A 102 -0.56 -12.91 19.53
N ILE A 103 -0.90 -11.73 19.01
CA ILE A 103 -1.65 -11.58 17.76
C ILE A 103 -0.70 -11.90 16.60
N GLY A 104 -1.11 -12.83 15.73
CA GLY A 104 -0.41 -13.14 14.49
C GLY A 104 -0.96 -12.37 13.31
N GLU A 105 -2.27 -12.42 13.13
CA GLU A 105 -3.01 -11.79 12.03
C GLU A 105 -4.32 -11.22 12.56
N THR A 106 -4.77 -10.10 12.01
CA THR A 106 -6.09 -9.52 12.30
C THR A 106 -6.90 -9.44 11.02
N LEU A 107 -8.07 -10.08 10.98
CA LEU A 107 -9.05 -9.93 9.90
C LEU A 107 -10.24 -9.08 10.34
N TYR A 108 -10.72 -8.24 9.43
CA TYR A 108 -11.87 -7.36 9.63
C TYR A 108 -13.04 -7.82 8.76
N TYR A 109 -14.23 -7.77 9.33
CA TYR A 109 -15.48 -8.24 8.71
C TYR A 109 -16.46 -7.08 8.60
N THR A 110 -17.05 -6.92 7.43
CA THR A 110 -18.02 -5.86 7.14
C THR A 110 -19.46 -6.27 7.45
N ASP A 111 -19.71 -7.58 7.66
CA ASP A 111 -21.02 -8.11 7.98
C ASP A 111 -20.96 -9.18 9.07
N LYS A 112 -22.08 -9.33 9.75
CA LYS A 112 -22.24 -10.27 10.85
C LYS A 112 -22.12 -11.73 10.42
N GLU A 113 -22.64 -12.09 9.24
CA GLU A 113 -22.72 -13.47 8.78
C GLU A 113 -21.31 -14.04 8.53
N SER A 114 -20.48 -13.30 7.78
CA SER A 114 -19.08 -13.66 7.54
C SER A 114 -18.25 -13.71 8.82
N PHE A 115 -18.48 -12.77 9.76
CA PHE A 115 -17.81 -12.74 11.05
C PHE A 115 -18.14 -13.97 11.91
N GLU A 116 -19.43 -14.32 12.05
CA GLU A 116 -19.87 -15.50 12.81
C GLU A 116 -19.45 -16.82 12.14
N ALA A 117 -19.41 -16.86 10.81
CA ALA A 117 -18.93 -18.01 10.04
C ALA A 117 -17.45 -18.30 10.32
N GLU A 118 -16.60 -17.27 10.35
CA GLU A 118 -15.17 -17.42 10.65
C GLU A 118 -14.93 -17.85 12.11
N ILE A 119 -15.65 -17.27 13.06
CA ILE A 119 -15.58 -17.72 14.47
C ILE A 119 -15.89 -19.21 14.57
N LYS A 120 -16.94 -19.67 13.89
CA LYS A 120 -17.32 -21.08 13.88
C LYS A 120 -16.24 -21.94 13.25
N ALA A 121 -15.73 -21.56 12.07
CA ALA A 121 -14.69 -22.29 11.36
C ALA A 121 -13.40 -22.40 12.21
N SER A 122 -12.99 -21.31 12.84
CA SER A 122 -11.82 -21.27 13.73
C SER A 122 -11.99 -22.17 14.94
N ASN A 123 -13.18 -22.17 15.56
CA ASN A 123 -13.49 -23.04 16.69
C ASN A 123 -13.52 -24.53 16.29
N ASP A 124 -14.11 -24.85 15.14
CA ASP A 124 -14.20 -26.23 14.61
C ASP A 124 -12.82 -26.83 14.30
N CYS A 125 -11.85 -26.02 13.87
CA CYS A 125 -10.47 -26.47 13.64
C CYS A 125 -9.53 -26.23 14.84
N GLY A 126 -10.01 -25.66 15.94
CA GLY A 126 -9.23 -25.42 17.16
C GLY A 126 -8.20 -24.29 17.02
N ARG A 127 -8.39 -23.37 16.07
CA ARG A 127 -7.52 -22.19 15.88
C ARG A 127 -7.82 -21.16 16.96
N PRO A 128 -6.84 -20.74 17.78
CA PRO A 128 -7.08 -19.76 18.83
C PRO A 128 -7.30 -18.37 18.25
N ILE A 129 -8.40 -17.72 18.65
CA ILE A 129 -8.79 -16.40 18.18
C ILE A 129 -9.31 -15.50 19.33
N ASN A 130 -9.22 -14.19 19.13
CA ASN A 130 -9.98 -13.19 19.86
C ASN A 130 -10.93 -12.50 18.89
N ALA A 131 -12.24 -12.68 19.05
CA ALA A 131 -13.25 -12.03 18.24
C ALA A 131 -13.82 -10.81 18.98
N THR A 132 -13.86 -9.66 18.32
CA THR A 132 -14.39 -8.41 18.86
C THR A 132 -15.43 -7.85 17.91
N VAL A 133 -16.68 -7.67 18.39
CA VAL A 133 -17.71 -6.93 17.66
C VAL A 133 -17.45 -5.43 17.89
N LEU A 134 -17.36 -4.68 16.81
CA LEU A 134 -17.09 -3.24 16.84
C LEU A 134 -18.41 -2.46 16.81
N GLU A 135 -19.41 -2.90 17.61
CA GLU A 135 -20.66 -2.16 17.75
C GLU A 135 -20.42 -0.83 18.49
N ASN A 136 -20.59 0.24 17.74
CA ASN A 136 -20.82 1.60 18.19
C ASN A 136 -19.71 2.39 18.91
N GLU A 137 -19.50 3.58 18.37
CA GLU A 137 -18.96 4.82 18.95
C GLU A 137 -17.44 4.96 19.10
N HIS A 138 -16.63 3.92 19.11
CA HIS A 138 -15.18 4.09 19.32
C HIS A 138 -14.31 3.82 18.08
N PHE A 139 -14.84 3.16 17.06
CA PHE A 139 -14.16 2.98 15.79
C PHE A 139 -14.78 3.89 14.75
N LYS A 140 -14.37 5.15 14.74
CA LYS A 140 -14.63 6.02 13.59
C LYS A 140 -13.94 5.39 12.39
N LEU A 141 -14.74 4.85 11.49
CA LEU A 141 -14.29 4.49 10.16
C LEU A 141 -13.54 5.67 9.57
N THR A 142 -12.47 5.37 8.88
CA THR A 142 -11.77 6.40 8.15
C THR A 142 -12.58 6.72 6.89
N GLU A 143 -13.29 7.82 6.91
CA GLU A 143 -14.00 8.36 5.75
C GLU A 143 -12.98 8.96 4.78
N GLU A 144 -13.36 9.05 3.50
CA GLU A 144 -12.64 9.87 2.54
C GLU A 144 -12.41 11.28 3.08
N GLY A 145 -11.21 11.81 2.92
CA GLY A 145 -10.86 13.14 3.40
C GLY A 145 -9.39 13.32 3.74
N VAL A 146 -9.05 14.51 4.22
CA VAL A 146 -7.70 14.91 4.57
C VAL A 146 -7.55 14.97 6.08
N TYR A 147 -6.53 14.31 6.59
CA TYR A 147 -6.30 14.13 8.02
C TYR A 147 -4.91 14.59 8.42
N PHE A 148 -4.85 15.49 9.39
CA PHE A 148 -3.63 15.98 10.00
C PHE A 148 -3.24 15.05 11.16
N CYS A 149 -1.99 14.57 11.18
CA CYS A 149 -1.44 13.81 12.28
C CYS A 149 -1.15 14.76 13.44
N ASP A 150 -1.94 14.67 14.52
CA ASP A 150 -1.80 15.54 15.69
C ASP A 150 -0.97 14.86 16.82
N ASP A 151 -0.70 15.56 17.88
CA ASP A 151 -0.01 15.04 19.08
C ASP A 151 -0.74 13.83 19.68
N ILE A 152 -2.08 13.80 19.56
CA ILE A 152 -2.93 12.68 19.97
C ILE A 152 -3.99 12.44 18.89
N GLY A 153 -3.76 11.42 18.05
CA GLY A 153 -4.71 11.00 17.03
C GLY A 153 -4.69 11.88 15.77
N TRP A 154 -5.85 12.08 15.17
CA TRP A 154 -6.01 12.66 13.85
C TRP A 154 -7.07 13.75 13.83
N GLU A 155 -6.78 14.87 13.16
CA GLU A 155 -7.74 15.95 12.96
C GLU A 155 -8.16 16.00 11.50
N LYS A 156 -9.46 15.79 11.20
CA LYS A 156 -9.99 15.92 9.83
C LYS A 156 -10.01 17.40 9.45
N ILE A 157 -9.31 17.75 8.38
CA ILE A 157 -9.15 19.12 7.92
C ILE A 157 -9.76 19.30 6.54
N ASN A 158 -10.10 20.54 6.21
CA ASN A 158 -10.60 20.89 4.88
C ASN A 158 -9.61 21.81 4.20
N VAL A 159 -8.73 21.24 3.37
CA VAL A 159 -7.69 21.96 2.63
C VAL A 159 -7.63 21.44 1.20
N ASP A 160 -7.14 22.29 0.29
CA ASP A 160 -6.84 21.87 -1.08
C ASP A 160 -5.43 21.27 -1.12
N THR A 161 -5.34 20.00 -1.51
CA THR A 161 -4.07 19.27 -1.59
C THR A 161 -3.29 19.53 -2.89
N GLY A 162 -3.91 20.24 -3.85
CA GLY A 162 -3.35 20.48 -5.19
C GLY A 162 -2.14 21.41 -5.24
N GLU A 163 -1.86 22.16 -4.16
CA GLU A 163 -0.71 23.07 -4.07
C GLU A 163 0.59 22.41 -3.60
N SER A 164 0.55 21.13 -3.20
CA SER A 164 1.74 20.40 -2.75
C SER A 164 2.73 20.12 -3.89
N GLU A 165 4.01 19.99 -3.54
CA GLU A 165 5.00 19.42 -4.46
C GLU A 165 4.69 17.95 -4.74
N ASP A 166 4.94 17.49 -5.97
CA ASP A 166 4.79 16.09 -6.34
C ASP A 166 5.97 15.23 -5.87
N MET A 167 5.80 13.90 -5.93
CA MET A 167 6.85 12.92 -5.68
C MET A 167 7.97 13.04 -6.73
N GLU A 168 9.17 12.63 -6.36
CA GLU A 168 10.31 12.52 -7.28
C GLU A 168 10.26 11.21 -8.09
N GLY A 169 11.07 11.15 -9.16
CA GLY A 169 11.26 9.95 -9.95
C GLY A 169 10.35 9.84 -11.17
N VAL A 170 10.41 8.69 -11.82
CA VAL A 170 9.68 8.41 -13.05
C VAL A 170 8.21 8.09 -12.77
N ARG A 171 7.35 8.56 -13.65
CA ARG A 171 5.91 8.35 -13.62
C ARG A 171 5.57 6.93 -14.09
N VAL A 172 4.90 6.18 -13.24
CA VAL A 172 4.61 4.76 -13.45
C VAL A 172 3.15 4.43 -13.13
N LEU A 173 2.70 3.28 -13.59
CA LEU A 173 1.45 2.69 -13.19
C LEU A 173 1.73 1.51 -12.28
N MET A 174 1.43 1.64 -10.99
CA MET A 174 1.54 0.58 -9.98
C MET A 174 0.28 -0.29 -10.00
N ILE A 175 0.45 -1.60 -10.00
CA ILE A 175 -0.63 -2.58 -9.97
C ILE A 175 -0.35 -3.56 -8.82
N ASN A 176 -1.16 -3.48 -7.77
CA ASN A 176 -1.09 -4.40 -6.64
C ASN A 176 -2.08 -5.57 -6.81
N PRO A 177 -1.78 -6.76 -6.26
CA PRO A 177 -2.72 -7.88 -6.26
C PRO A 177 -4.09 -7.50 -5.70
N GLY A 178 -5.15 -7.81 -6.45
CA GLY A 178 -6.52 -7.53 -6.05
C GLY A 178 -6.93 -6.05 -6.04
N LYS A 179 -6.11 -5.14 -6.61
CA LYS A 179 -6.38 -3.70 -6.64
C LYS A 179 -6.39 -3.16 -8.07
N PRO A 180 -7.17 -2.10 -8.36
CA PRO A 180 -7.03 -1.36 -9.60
C PRO A 180 -5.65 -0.70 -9.72
N PRO A 181 -5.21 -0.38 -10.97
CA PRO A 181 -3.98 0.36 -11.20
C PRO A 181 -3.99 1.74 -10.55
N VAL A 182 -2.82 2.19 -10.10
CA VAL A 182 -2.60 3.52 -9.53
C VAL A 182 -1.40 4.19 -10.18
N GLU A 183 -1.60 5.41 -10.66
CA GLU A 183 -0.49 6.27 -11.07
C GLU A 183 0.29 6.73 -9.84
N THR A 184 1.62 6.54 -9.88
CA THR A 184 2.54 6.97 -8.83
C THR A 184 3.92 7.29 -9.42
N ARG A 185 4.92 7.55 -8.58
CA ARG A 185 6.30 7.79 -9.01
C ARG A 185 7.27 6.91 -8.23
N VAL A 186 8.29 6.43 -8.91
CA VAL A 186 9.40 5.66 -8.35
C VAL A 186 10.71 6.35 -8.71
N ILE A 187 11.60 6.54 -7.73
CA ILE A 187 12.94 7.06 -7.99
C ILE A 187 13.69 6.02 -8.84
N ASP A 188 14.24 6.44 -10.00
CA ASP A 188 14.90 5.53 -10.93
C ASP A 188 16.31 5.15 -10.46
N GLU A 189 16.36 4.42 -9.36
CA GLU A 189 17.54 3.82 -8.75
C GLU A 189 17.22 2.38 -8.36
N LEU A 190 18.20 1.50 -8.51
CA LEU A 190 18.00 0.04 -8.29
C LEU A 190 17.41 -0.28 -6.91
N GLU A 191 17.90 0.36 -5.86
CA GLU A 191 17.41 0.14 -4.47
C GLU A 191 15.91 0.49 -4.34
N HIS A 192 15.47 1.58 -4.99
CA HIS A 192 14.07 1.99 -4.96
C HIS A 192 13.17 1.02 -5.73
N TRP A 193 13.62 0.50 -6.87
CA TRP A 193 12.91 -0.52 -7.62
C TRP A 193 12.83 -1.85 -6.86
N GLN A 194 13.94 -2.30 -6.26
CA GLN A 194 13.96 -3.50 -5.44
C GLN A 194 12.99 -3.39 -4.25
N ASN A 195 12.98 -2.22 -3.58
CA ASN A 195 12.01 -1.96 -2.51
C ASN A 195 10.57 -1.91 -3.03
N ALA A 196 10.32 -1.33 -4.21
CA ALA A 196 8.99 -1.23 -4.81
C ALA A 196 8.37 -2.60 -5.10
N VAL A 197 9.17 -3.56 -5.59
CA VAL A 197 8.71 -4.91 -5.92
C VAL A 197 8.85 -5.91 -4.76
N SER A 198 9.30 -5.46 -3.58
CA SER A 198 9.51 -6.32 -2.42
C SER A 198 8.19 -6.73 -1.77
N ASP A 199 8.26 -7.82 -0.99
CA ASP A 199 7.24 -8.17 -0.02
C ASP A 199 7.70 -7.70 1.36
N HIS A 200 6.94 -6.79 1.97
CA HIS A 200 7.21 -6.27 3.32
C HIS A 200 8.60 -5.66 3.57
N GLY A 201 9.27 -5.14 2.53
CA GLY A 201 10.54 -4.41 2.65
C GLY A 201 11.78 -5.29 2.77
N GLU A 202 11.71 -6.57 2.43
CA GLU A 202 12.87 -7.44 2.25
C GLU A 202 13.60 -7.11 0.93
N GLU A 203 14.88 -7.47 0.82
CA GLU A 203 15.62 -7.33 -0.43
C GLU A 203 14.96 -8.19 -1.52
N ALA A 204 14.56 -7.57 -2.64
CA ALA A 204 13.93 -8.23 -3.77
C ALA A 204 14.83 -8.19 -5.01
N TYR A 205 14.71 -9.21 -5.85
CA TYR A 205 15.34 -9.21 -7.17
C TYR A 205 14.35 -8.68 -8.19
N MET A 206 14.71 -7.58 -8.83
CA MET A 206 13.91 -6.93 -9.86
C MET A 206 14.06 -7.66 -11.20
N GLU A 207 12.94 -7.98 -11.84
CA GLU A 207 12.88 -8.45 -13.23
C GLU A 207 12.20 -7.41 -14.12
N VAL A 208 12.69 -7.26 -15.33
CA VAL A 208 12.07 -6.43 -16.39
C VAL A 208 11.62 -7.32 -17.53
N THR A 209 10.34 -7.24 -17.88
CA THR A 209 9.76 -7.99 -19.00
C THR A 209 9.15 -7.05 -20.04
N TYR A 210 9.13 -7.48 -21.30
CA TYR A 210 8.72 -6.69 -22.48
C TYR A 210 7.46 -7.28 -23.13
N PRO A 211 6.29 -7.26 -22.46
CA PRO A 211 5.08 -7.87 -23.00
C PRO A 211 4.33 -6.99 -24.01
N PHE A 212 4.71 -5.73 -24.14
CA PHE A 212 3.98 -4.75 -24.96
C PHE A 212 4.69 -4.45 -26.27
N GLU A 213 3.95 -3.92 -27.25
CA GLU A 213 4.49 -3.55 -28.55
C GLU A 213 5.17 -2.17 -28.56
N ASP A 214 4.90 -1.35 -27.54
CA ASP A 214 5.52 -0.03 -27.35
C ASP A 214 6.70 -0.11 -26.36
N SER A 215 7.24 1.05 -25.96
CA SER A 215 8.38 1.14 -25.02
C SER A 215 8.05 0.79 -23.58
N ALA A 216 6.77 0.53 -23.26
CA ALA A 216 6.39 0.17 -21.91
C ALA A 216 6.86 -1.25 -21.57
N VAL A 217 7.30 -1.41 -20.33
CA VAL A 217 7.77 -2.67 -19.76
C VAL A 217 7.06 -2.93 -18.43
N ILE A 218 7.09 -4.18 -17.98
CA ILE A 218 6.67 -4.54 -16.63
C ILE A 218 7.91 -4.77 -15.79
N VAL A 219 7.98 -4.10 -14.65
CA VAL A 219 8.95 -4.34 -13.57
C VAL A 219 8.23 -5.09 -12.46
N GLY A 220 8.78 -6.23 -12.05
CA GLY A 220 8.25 -7.10 -11.02
C GLY A 220 9.36 -7.76 -10.20
N ASN A 221 8.98 -8.62 -9.26
CA ASN A 221 9.91 -9.41 -8.47
C ASN A 221 10.15 -10.75 -9.17
N ASP A 222 11.41 -11.04 -9.50
CA ASP A 222 11.84 -12.28 -10.17
C ASP A 222 11.47 -13.55 -9.37
N GLU A 223 11.49 -13.46 -8.06
CA GLU A 223 11.19 -14.58 -7.16
C GLU A 223 9.74 -14.59 -6.62
N ALA A 224 8.88 -13.66 -7.06
CA ALA A 224 7.54 -13.47 -6.50
C ALA A 224 6.75 -14.77 -6.32
N LYS A 225 6.72 -15.63 -7.34
CA LYS A 225 6.02 -16.92 -7.29
C LYS A 225 6.70 -17.92 -6.36
N LEU A 226 8.04 -17.90 -6.29
CA LEU A 226 8.83 -18.83 -5.46
C LEU A 226 8.66 -18.54 -3.97
N ILE A 227 8.55 -17.26 -3.61
CA ILE A 227 8.34 -16.84 -2.21
C ILE A 227 6.87 -16.79 -1.81
N GLY A 228 5.95 -17.16 -2.73
CA GLY A 228 4.52 -17.26 -2.45
C GLY A 228 3.78 -15.94 -2.42
N MET A 229 4.25 -14.92 -3.15
CA MET A 229 3.48 -13.69 -3.32
C MET A 229 2.15 -13.97 -4.02
N LYS A 230 1.12 -13.22 -3.67
CA LYS A 230 -0.23 -13.34 -4.24
C LYS A 230 -0.20 -13.07 -5.75
N GLY A 231 -0.94 -13.89 -6.52
CA GLY A 231 -1.16 -13.67 -7.95
C GLY A 231 -1.79 -12.30 -8.22
N ASN A 232 -1.35 -11.62 -9.29
CA ASN A 232 -1.77 -10.26 -9.60
C ASN A 232 -2.54 -10.18 -10.92
N ARG A 233 -1.91 -10.50 -12.04
CA ARG A 233 -2.51 -10.40 -13.39
C ARG A 233 -1.96 -11.46 -14.32
N HIS A 234 -2.81 -11.90 -15.27
CA HIS A 234 -2.37 -12.63 -16.45
C HIS A 234 -1.91 -11.63 -17.51
N VAL A 235 -0.69 -11.79 -18.00
CA VAL A 235 -0.17 -11.03 -19.15
C VAL A 235 0.48 -11.98 -20.12
N LEU A 236 -0.04 -12.01 -21.37
CA LEU A 236 0.43 -12.91 -22.46
C LEU A 236 0.50 -14.40 -22.05
N GLY A 237 -0.38 -14.85 -21.17
CA GLY A 237 -0.46 -16.25 -20.73
C GLY A 237 0.46 -16.63 -19.57
N SER A 238 1.20 -15.68 -18.99
CA SER A 238 1.95 -15.84 -17.75
C SER A 238 1.27 -15.10 -16.60
N ILE A 239 1.34 -15.64 -15.40
CA ILE A 239 0.88 -14.98 -14.18
C ILE A 239 2.03 -14.12 -13.64
N TYR A 240 1.73 -12.84 -13.35
CA TYR A 240 2.58 -12.00 -12.53
C TYR A 240 2.09 -12.07 -11.10
N ALA A 241 3.01 -12.17 -10.14
CA ALA A 241 2.71 -12.20 -8.71
C ALA A 241 3.36 -11.01 -7.99
N GLY A 242 2.80 -10.62 -6.84
CA GLY A 242 3.25 -9.45 -6.11
C GLY A 242 2.92 -8.12 -6.81
N PRO A 243 3.43 -6.99 -6.30
CA PRO A 243 3.28 -5.69 -6.95
C PRO A 243 4.06 -5.66 -8.28
N ILE A 244 3.43 -5.12 -9.32
CA ILE A 244 4.08 -4.89 -10.62
C ILE A 244 3.92 -3.43 -11.02
N TYR A 245 4.89 -2.94 -11.78
CA TYR A 245 4.95 -1.55 -12.24
C TYR A 245 5.08 -1.51 -13.76
N ILE A 246 4.25 -0.70 -14.41
CA ILE A 246 4.42 -0.39 -15.83
C ILE A 246 5.17 0.93 -15.92
N VAL A 247 6.24 0.95 -16.71
CA VAL A 247 7.12 2.11 -16.91
C VAL A 247 7.69 2.07 -18.33
N ASN A 248 8.17 3.17 -18.88
CA ASN A 248 8.89 3.15 -20.15
C ASN A 248 10.37 2.82 -19.95
N ASP A 249 10.90 1.92 -20.80
CA ASP A 249 12.33 1.72 -21.03
C ASP A 249 12.89 2.89 -21.84
N ASP A 250 13.94 3.56 -21.35
CA ASP A 250 14.60 4.67 -22.04
C ASP A 250 15.56 4.24 -23.16
N GLY A 251 15.76 2.93 -23.32
CA GLY A 251 16.69 2.32 -24.28
C GLY A 251 18.18 2.53 -23.95
N GLN A 252 18.50 3.06 -22.76
CA GLN A 252 19.86 3.30 -22.29
C GLN A 252 20.18 2.55 -20.99
N GLY A 253 19.23 1.75 -20.50
CA GLY A 253 19.36 0.94 -19.29
C GLY A 253 18.74 1.58 -18.05
N GLY A 254 17.94 2.62 -18.22
CA GLY A 254 17.11 3.27 -17.22
C GLY A 254 15.65 3.32 -17.63
N PHE A 255 14.84 3.99 -16.85
CA PHE A 255 13.42 4.16 -17.10
C PHE A 255 13.05 5.64 -17.28
N CYS A 256 11.93 5.88 -17.97
CA CYS A 256 11.37 7.22 -18.14
C CYS A 256 9.85 7.21 -17.97
N ASP A 257 9.27 8.41 -17.87
CA ASP A 257 7.86 8.63 -17.61
C ASP A 257 6.96 7.91 -18.63
N LEU A 258 5.89 7.27 -18.16
CA LEU A 258 4.76 6.91 -19.01
C LEU A 258 4.08 8.17 -19.56
N THR A 259 3.65 8.12 -20.82
CA THR A 259 2.83 9.17 -21.41
C THR A 259 1.38 9.09 -20.91
N ASP A 260 0.60 10.16 -21.10
CA ASP A 260 -0.82 10.17 -20.73
C ASP A 260 -1.60 9.07 -21.47
N GLU A 261 -1.28 8.84 -22.74
CA GLU A 261 -1.92 7.81 -23.54
C GLU A 261 -1.59 6.40 -23.02
N GLN A 262 -0.36 6.18 -22.53
CA GLN A 262 0.05 4.90 -21.95
C GLN A 262 -0.60 4.69 -20.58
N ILE A 263 -0.69 5.73 -19.74
CA ILE A 263 -1.41 5.67 -18.46
C ILE A 263 -2.88 5.30 -18.72
N GLU A 264 -3.56 5.97 -19.65
CA GLU A 264 -4.96 5.66 -19.98
C GLU A 264 -5.10 4.21 -20.51
N LYS A 265 -4.24 3.83 -21.47
CA LYS A 265 -4.23 2.50 -22.12
C LYS A 265 -4.08 1.38 -21.08
N TYR A 266 -3.06 1.48 -20.23
CA TYR A 266 -2.73 0.41 -19.29
C TYR A 266 -3.62 0.45 -18.04
N SER A 267 -4.08 1.62 -17.60
CA SER A 267 -5.09 1.71 -16.55
C SER A 267 -6.37 0.98 -16.96
N LYS A 268 -6.82 1.17 -18.19
CA LYS A 268 -8.00 0.47 -18.71
C LYS A 268 -7.75 -1.02 -18.95
N MET A 269 -6.56 -1.40 -19.40
CA MET A 269 -6.19 -2.81 -19.63
C MET A 269 -6.25 -3.62 -18.34
N PHE A 270 -5.81 -3.05 -17.23
CA PHE A 270 -5.68 -3.70 -15.95
C PHE A 270 -6.70 -3.22 -14.90
N GLU A 271 -7.75 -2.50 -15.32
CA GLU A 271 -8.76 -1.89 -14.46
C GLU A 271 -9.41 -2.89 -13.51
N THR A 272 -9.73 -4.08 -14.02
CA THR A 272 -10.37 -5.13 -13.24
C THR A 272 -9.32 -6.00 -12.56
N PRO A 273 -9.30 -6.03 -11.22
CA PRO A 273 -8.45 -6.97 -10.48
C PRO A 273 -8.82 -8.42 -10.79
N GLU A 274 -7.82 -9.28 -10.86
CA GLU A 274 -8.01 -10.73 -11.01
C GLU A 274 -7.88 -11.39 -9.63
N ASP A 275 -8.70 -12.41 -9.40
CA ASP A 275 -8.59 -13.28 -8.22
C ASP A 275 -7.91 -14.59 -8.63
N ILE A 276 -6.58 -14.60 -8.49
CA ILE A 276 -5.72 -15.71 -8.89
C ILE A 276 -5.36 -16.51 -7.64
N GLY A 277 -5.70 -17.80 -7.64
CA GLY A 277 -5.41 -18.70 -6.52
C GLY A 277 -3.92 -18.99 -6.34
N ASP A 278 -3.51 -19.28 -5.11
CA ASP A 278 -2.10 -19.60 -4.81
C ASP A 278 -1.61 -20.84 -5.56
N ASP A 279 -2.44 -21.88 -5.69
CA ASP A 279 -2.10 -23.08 -6.45
C ASP A 279 -1.87 -22.79 -7.94
N GLU A 280 -2.67 -21.89 -8.52
CA GLU A 280 -2.52 -21.45 -9.90
C GLU A 280 -1.24 -20.64 -10.09
N THR A 281 -0.98 -19.71 -9.19
CA THR A 281 0.24 -18.88 -9.18
C THR A 281 1.50 -19.74 -9.07
N GLN A 282 1.51 -20.71 -8.17
CA GLN A 282 2.64 -21.62 -7.98
C GLN A 282 2.84 -22.58 -9.15
N SER A 283 1.77 -23.05 -9.79
CA SER A 283 1.86 -23.93 -10.94
C SER A 283 2.46 -23.27 -12.19
N ASP A 284 2.35 -21.95 -12.29
CA ASP A 284 2.92 -21.14 -13.37
C ASP A 284 4.44 -20.84 -13.20
N CYS A 285 5.10 -21.41 -12.18
CA CYS A 285 6.55 -21.24 -11.95
C CYS A 285 7.47 -21.86 -13.03
N GLY A 286 6.93 -22.51 -14.04
CA GLY A 286 7.68 -22.95 -15.24
C GLY A 286 8.78 -24.01 -15.02
N PHE A 287 8.89 -24.62 -13.83
CA PHE A 287 9.81 -25.72 -13.59
C PHE A 287 9.27 -27.02 -14.19
N ILE A 288 9.60 -27.28 -15.44
CA ILE A 288 9.47 -28.62 -16.01
C ILE A 288 10.62 -29.46 -15.41
N ILE A 289 10.36 -30.19 -14.33
CA ILE A 289 11.26 -31.25 -13.88
C ILE A 289 11.14 -32.37 -14.93
N THR A 290 11.97 -32.31 -15.95
CA THR A 290 12.21 -33.48 -16.81
C THR A 290 13.00 -34.47 -15.96
N GLY A 291 12.30 -35.41 -15.34
CA GLY A 291 12.93 -36.55 -14.66
C GLY A 291 13.81 -37.31 -15.66
N TRP A 292 15.02 -37.57 -15.21
CA TRP A 292 15.93 -38.50 -15.84
C TRP A 292 15.55 -39.93 -15.49
#